data_c5746411f148298a9627fb4471d79628
#
_entry.id   c5746411f148298a9627fb4471d79628
#
_cell.length_a   1.000
_cell.length_b   1.000
_cell.length_c   1.000
_cell.angle_alpha   90.00
_cell.angle_beta   90.00
_cell.angle_gamma   90.00
#
_symmetry.space_group_name_H-M   'P 1'
#
loop_
_entity.id
_entity.type
_entity.pdbx_description
1 polymer ?
#
loop_
_entity_poly.entity_id
_entity_poly.type
_entity_poly.pdbx_seq_one_letter_code
_entity_poly.pdbx_strand_id
1 'polypeptide(L)'
;ASTTYTEPFNLARQFASLDHISNGRIGWNIVTSWSAPAARNYGYASQISHAERYARADEFMAVTRSLWDSWSDDAIIDDRANGKYLKQNSVREGGHEGTFYNVAGPLNVPRGPQGWPVLVQAGSSDTGRKFAAQHAEAVFTAHMEKSSAKAFYSDLKSLVKAEGRNEKQCLILPGLSPVIASTDAEAQQFRDDLNNLADPQEGLISLSARFGGTDFSHLPLDTPLSP
;
A
#
# COMPACT_ATOMS: atom_id res chain seq x y z
N ALA A 1 5.46 -2.49 -2.73
CA ALA A 1 6.80 -1.98 -2.36
C ALA A 1 6.68 -0.95 -1.24
N SER A 2 7.74 -0.81 -0.43
CA SER A 2 7.75 0.03 0.77
C SER A 2 8.14 1.47 0.46
N THR A 3 7.36 2.44 0.92
CA THR A 3 7.73 3.86 0.86
C THR A 3 8.79 4.25 1.91
N THR A 4 9.00 3.40 2.92
CA THR A 4 9.97 3.65 3.99
C THR A 4 11.40 3.27 3.58
N TYR A 5 11.57 2.20 2.81
CA TYR A 5 12.86 1.58 2.54
C TYR A 5 13.29 1.61 1.07
N THR A 6 12.56 2.32 0.20
CA THR A 6 12.92 2.50 -1.21
C THR A 6 12.99 3.97 -1.57
N GLU A 7 13.69 4.28 -2.66
CA GLU A 7 13.78 5.62 -3.19
C GLU A 7 12.70 5.83 -4.27
N PRO A 8 11.99 6.99 -4.27
CA PRO A 8 10.87 7.23 -5.17
C PRO A 8 11.26 7.19 -6.65
N PHE A 9 12.43 7.74 -7.04
CA PHE A 9 12.90 7.66 -8.42
C PHE A 9 13.10 6.21 -8.87
N ASN A 10 13.72 5.39 -8.03
CA ASN A 10 13.98 3.99 -8.34
C ASN A 10 12.69 3.18 -8.46
N LEU A 11 11.74 3.41 -7.54
CA LEU A 11 10.43 2.78 -7.58
C LEU A 11 9.64 3.21 -8.82
N ALA A 12 9.57 4.51 -9.11
CA ALA A 12 8.84 5.02 -10.26
C ALA A 12 9.36 4.40 -11.57
N ARG A 13 10.69 4.31 -11.73
CA ARG A 13 11.34 3.68 -12.88
C ARG A 13 11.00 2.20 -13.01
N GLN A 14 11.06 1.46 -11.89
CA GLN A 14 10.74 0.02 -11.89
C GLN A 14 9.29 -0.23 -12.27
N PHE A 15 8.36 0.52 -11.68
CA PHE A 15 6.93 0.35 -11.95
C PHE A 15 6.55 0.79 -13.36
N ALA A 16 7.12 1.86 -13.91
CA ALA A 16 6.93 2.23 -15.30
C ALA A 16 7.44 1.14 -16.26
N SER A 17 8.62 0.57 -15.98
CA SER A 17 9.16 -0.55 -16.77
C SER A 17 8.27 -1.79 -16.72
N LEU A 18 7.79 -2.15 -15.52
CA LEU A 18 6.87 -3.27 -15.34
C LEU A 18 5.52 -3.03 -16.02
N ASP A 19 5.05 -1.78 -16.06
CA ASP A 19 3.82 -1.42 -16.73
C ASP A 19 3.94 -1.64 -18.24
N HIS A 20 5.06 -1.25 -18.85
CA HIS A 20 5.36 -1.56 -20.25
C HIS A 20 5.47 -3.06 -20.52
N ILE A 21 6.22 -3.81 -19.70
CA ILE A 21 6.39 -5.26 -19.85
C ILE A 21 5.06 -6.00 -19.72
N SER A 22 4.20 -5.56 -18.80
CA SER A 22 2.89 -6.18 -18.56
C SER A 22 1.80 -5.71 -19.52
N ASN A 23 2.08 -4.71 -20.37
CA ASN A 23 1.10 -4.04 -21.20
C ASN A 23 -0.09 -3.52 -20.38
N GLY A 24 0.21 -2.67 -19.39
CA GLY A 24 -0.79 -1.97 -18.59
C GLY A 24 -1.51 -2.83 -17.56
N ARG A 25 -0.83 -3.78 -16.88
CA ARG A 25 -1.46 -4.66 -15.89
C ARG A 25 -0.80 -4.62 -14.51
N ILE A 26 0.07 -3.65 -14.26
CA ILE A 26 0.75 -3.56 -12.96
C ILE A 26 -0.08 -2.78 -11.94
N GLY A 27 0.00 -3.21 -10.68
CA GLY A 27 -0.49 -2.47 -9.53
C GLY A 27 0.58 -2.36 -8.46
N TRP A 28 0.56 -1.29 -7.69
CA TRP A 28 1.45 -1.07 -6.58
C TRP A 28 0.69 -1.12 -5.26
N ASN A 29 0.93 -2.16 -4.46
CA ASN A 29 0.53 -2.15 -3.06
C ASN A 29 1.50 -1.27 -2.28
N ILE A 30 1.01 -0.09 -1.88
CA ILE A 30 1.76 0.94 -1.15
C ILE A 30 1.79 0.53 0.31
N VAL A 31 2.99 0.24 0.83
CA VAL A 31 3.16 -0.14 2.23
C VAL A 31 4.18 0.76 2.93
N THR A 32 3.88 1.15 4.16
CA THR A 32 4.79 1.94 5.01
C THR A 32 5.68 1.06 5.88
N SER A 33 5.58 -0.26 5.77
CA SER A 33 6.32 -1.28 6.53
C SER A 33 6.25 -1.10 8.05
N TRP A 34 5.65 -2.06 8.74
CA TRP A 34 5.47 -1.99 10.20
C TRP A 34 6.48 -2.83 11.00
N SER A 35 7.17 -3.75 10.35
CA SER A 35 8.04 -4.74 10.99
C SER A 35 9.35 -4.13 11.47
N ALA A 36 9.57 -4.10 12.77
CA ALA A 36 10.82 -3.63 13.35
C ALA A 36 12.05 -4.44 12.92
N PRO A 37 12.02 -5.79 12.78
CA PRO A 37 13.13 -6.54 12.24
C PRO A 37 13.51 -6.15 10.82
N ALA A 38 12.55 -5.71 9.99
CA ALA A 38 12.83 -5.27 8.63
C ALA A 38 13.72 -4.01 8.60
N ALA A 39 13.52 -3.07 9.53
CA ALA A 39 14.29 -1.83 9.61
C ALA A 39 15.81 -2.07 9.63
N ARG A 40 16.26 -3.06 10.39
CA ARG A 40 17.68 -3.42 10.51
C ARG A 40 18.31 -3.90 9.21
N ASN A 41 17.53 -4.49 8.31
CA ASN A 41 18.01 -4.92 6.99
C ASN A 41 18.23 -3.75 6.03
N TYR A 42 17.72 -2.57 6.39
CA TYR A 42 17.86 -1.33 5.63
C TYR A 42 18.72 -0.28 6.35
N GLY A 43 19.50 -0.70 7.34
CA GLY A 43 20.48 0.16 8.04
C GLY A 43 19.90 1.03 9.16
N TYR A 44 18.65 0.83 9.55
CA TYR A 44 18.04 1.54 10.67
C TYR A 44 18.24 0.77 11.99
N ALA A 45 18.67 1.48 13.03
CA ALA A 45 18.83 0.88 14.36
C ALA A 45 17.47 0.46 14.97
N SER A 46 16.40 1.20 14.65
CA SER A 46 15.03 0.96 15.08
C SER A 46 14.04 1.33 13.97
N GLN A 47 12.80 0.89 14.11
CA GLN A 47 11.73 1.27 13.21
C GLN A 47 11.42 2.78 13.33
N ILE A 48 11.26 3.42 12.19
CA ILE A 48 10.81 4.82 12.09
C ILE A 48 9.39 4.92 12.67
N SER A 49 9.08 6.03 13.34
CA SER A 49 7.77 6.26 13.96
C SER A 49 6.62 6.13 12.95
N HIS A 50 5.45 5.73 13.43
CA HIS A 50 4.26 5.59 12.57
C HIS A 50 3.93 6.91 11.84
N ALA A 51 3.97 8.04 12.54
CA ALA A 51 3.67 9.35 11.97
C ALA A 51 4.67 9.73 10.87
N GLU A 52 5.96 9.55 11.13
CA GLU A 52 6.99 9.86 10.14
C GLU A 52 6.91 8.96 8.91
N ARG A 53 6.61 7.66 9.07
CA ARG A 53 6.43 6.76 7.92
C ARG A 53 5.32 7.22 6.99
N TYR A 54 4.21 7.73 7.51
CA TYR A 54 3.12 8.24 6.69
C TYR A 54 3.44 9.61 6.08
N ALA A 55 4.11 10.51 6.81
CA ALA A 55 4.59 11.77 6.24
C ALA A 55 5.56 11.55 5.07
N ARG A 56 6.50 10.60 5.22
CA ARG A 56 7.38 10.16 4.13
C ARG A 56 6.60 9.55 2.97
N ALA A 57 5.56 8.75 3.25
CA ALA A 57 4.75 8.13 2.22
C ALA A 57 3.95 9.14 1.40
N ASP A 58 3.41 10.17 2.02
CA ASP A 58 2.70 11.26 1.32
C ASP A 58 3.64 12.00 0.35
N GLU A 59 4.84 12.37 0.81
CA GLU A 59 5.83 13.00 -0.04
C GLU A 59 6.33 12.06 -1.14
N PHE A 60 6.52 10.77 -0.82
CA PHE A 60 6.88 9.73 -1.78
C PHE A 60 5.86 9.64 -2.92
N MET A 61 4.55 9.70 -2.59
CA MET A 61 3.48 9.69 -3.58
C MET A 61 3.52 10.92 -4.49
N ALA A 62 3.77 12.10 -3.93
CA ALA A 62 3.92 13.32 -4.72
C ALA A 62 5.07 13.19 -5.73
N VAL A 63 6.23 12.71 -5.28
CA VAL A 63 7.40 12.51 -6.14
C VAL A 63 7.15 11.47 -7.23
N THR A 64 6.62 10.29 -6.89
CA THR A 64 6.40 9.24 -7.89
C THR A 64 5.39 9.65 -8.96
N ARG A 65 4.31 10.35 -8.59
CA ARG A 65 3.35 10.91 -9.54
C ARG A 65 3.98 11.94 -10.46
N SER A 66 4.74 12.88 -9.91
CA SER A 66 5.47 13.88 -10.71
C SER A 66 6.40 13.22 -11.72
N LEU A 67 7.09 12.16 -11.33
CA LEU A 67 7.99 11.40 -12.21
C LEU A 67 7.23 10.69 -13.33
N TRP A 68 6.13 10.00 -13.04
CA TRP A 68 5.30 9.36 -14.08
C TRP A 68 4.66 10.36 -15.02
N ASP A 69 4.31 11.54 -14.52
CA ASP A 69 3.73 12.64 -15.31
C ASP A 69 4.79 13.51 -16.01
N SER A 70 6.08 13.21 -15.84
CA SER A 70 7.15 13.95 -16.52
C SER A 70 7.17 13.75 -18.03
N TRP A 71 6.55 12.69 -18.53
CA TRP A 71 6.36 12.40 -19.95
C TRP A 71 4.89 12.58 -20.35
N SER A 72 4.61 13.27 -21.44
CA SER A 72 3.24 13.30 -22.00
C SER A 72 2.89 11.96 -22.65
N ASP A 73 1.58 11.65 -22.78
CA ASP A 73 1.10 10.40 -23.38
C ASP A 73 1.56 10.23 -24.82
N ASP A 74 1.74 11.33 -25.54
CA ASP A 74 2.15 11.40 -26.93
C ASP A 74 3.64 11.79 -27.12
N ALA A 75 4.46 11.59 -26.11
CA ALA A 75 5.87 12.01 -26.12
C ALA A 75 6.70 11.31 -27.21
N ILE A 76 6.47 10.03 -27.44
CA ILE A 76 7.20 9.21 -28.43
C ILE A 76 6.51 9.29 -29.76
N ILE A 77 7.18 9.82 -30.79
CA ILE A 77 6.69 9.88 -32.16
C ILE A 77 7.38 8.89 -33.10
N ASP A 78 8.60 8.43 -32.77
CA ASP A 78 9.44 7.48 -33.53
C ASP A 78 9.48 7.79 -35.02
N ASP A 79 9.60 9.06 -35.38
CA ASP A 79 9.72 9.52 -36.78
C ASP A 79 11.13 9.23 -37.30
N ARG A 80 11.32 8.02 -37.79
CA ARG A 80 12.61 7.55 -38.32
C ARG A 80 13.04 8.26 -39.58
N ALA A 81 12.08 8.72 -40.41
CA ALA A 81 12.40 9.42 -41.66
C ALA A 81 13.07 10.75 -41.41
N ASN A 82 12.69 11.46 -40.36
CA ASN A 82 13.25 12.76 -39.98
C ASN A 82 14.21 12.69 -38.76
N GLY A 83 14.51 11.48 -38.26
CA GLY A 83 15.41 11.28 -37.12
C GLY A 83 14.87 11.86 -35.81
N LYS A 84 13.55 11.93 -35.63
CA LYS A 84 12.89 12.49 -34.48
C LYS A 84 12.26 11.37 -33.64
N TYR A 85 12.77 11.16 -32.43
CA TYR A 85 12.21 10.16 -31.50
C TYR A 85 11.12 10.75 -30.61
N LEU A 86 11.36 11.98 -30.11
CA LEU A 86 10.45 12.65 -29.17
C LEU A 86 9.78 13.87 -29.80
N LYS A 87 8.56 14.12 -29.36
CA LYS A 87 7.87 15.38 -29.61
C LYS A 87 8.53 16.49 -28.77
N GLN A 88 8.67 17.66 -29.36
CA GLN A 88 9.25 18.81 -28.67
C GLN A 88 8.43 19.17 -27.42
N ASN A 89 9.09 19.46 -26.32
CA ASN A 89 8.51 19.85 -25.03
C ASN A 89 7.55 18.78 -24.42
N SER A 90 7.69 17.53 -24.78
CA SER A 90 6.86 16.43 -24.27
C SER A 90 7.42 15.75 -23.01
N VAL A 91 8.66 16.07 -22.67
CA VAL A 91 9.33 15.62 -21.44
C VAL A 91 9.67 16.85 -20.59
N ARG A 92 9.24 16.85 -19.34
CA ARG A 92 9.39 17.98 -18.43
C ARG A 92 10.30 17.58 -17.27
N GLU A 93 11.23 18.45 -16.91
CA GLU A 93 11.92 18.35 -15.64
C GLU A 93 10.88 18.57 -14.53
N GLY A 94 10.52 17.51 -13.85
CA GLY A 94 9.52 17.53 -12.78
C GLY A 94 10.18 17.53 -11.41
N GLY A 95 11.14 18.43 -11.17
CA GLY A 95 11.91 18.49 -9.93
C GLY A 95 11.03 18.54 -8.68
N HIS A 96 11.45 17.86 -7.63
CA HIS A 96 10.86 17.91 -6.30
C HIS A 96 11.94 18.24 -5.27
N GLU A 97 11.69 19.25 -4.46
CA GLU A 97 12.50 19.60 -3.29
C GLU A 97 11.58 19.58 -2.07
N GLY A 98 11.80 18.63 -1.17
CA GLY A 98 10.94 18.42 -0.01
C GLY A 98 11.71 18.08 1.26
N THR A 99 10.97 17.68 2.27
CA THR A 99 11.53 17.34 3.59
C THR A 99 12.31 16.03 3.56
N PHE A 100 11.82 15.05 2.80
CA PHE A 100 12.38 13.69 2.79
C PHE A 100 13.09 13.36 1.48
N TYR A 101 12.70 14.02 0.37
CA TYR A 101 13.19 13.67 -0.95
C TYR A 101 13.56 14.91 -1.78
N ASN A 102 14.68 14.82 -2.49
CA ASN A 102 15.10 15.79 -3.49
C ASN A 102 15.39 15.05 -4.78
N VAL A 103 14.55 15.28 -5.80
CA VAL A 103 14.60 14.53 -7.06
C VAL A 103 14.47 15.49 -8.24
N ALA A 104 15.50 15.54 -9.08
CA ALA A 104 15.51 16.45 -10.23
C ALA A 104 14.51 16.04 -11.33
N GLY A 105 14.33 14.74 -11.57
CA GLY A 105 13.60 14.27 -12.76
C GLY A 105 14.35 14.57 -14.07
N PRO A 106 13.74 14.39 -15.24
CA PRO A 106 12.53 13.61 -15.44
C PRO A 106 12.77 12.11 -15.21
N LEU A 107 11.71 11.30 -15.24
CA LEU A 107 11.87 9.86 -15.25
C LEU A 107 12.60 9.43 -16.54
N ASN A 108 13.50 8.44 -16.42
CA ASN A 108 14.27 7.93 -17.55
C ASN A 108 13.59 6.74 -18.28
N VAL A 109 12.29 6.56 -18.04
CA VAL A 109 11.41 5.60 -18.71
C VAL A 109 10.18 6.36 -19.16
N PRO A 110 9.71 6.17 -20.40
CA PRO A 110 8.49 6.80 -20.89
C PRO A 110 7.27 6.48 -20.01
N ARG A 111 6.25 7.31 -20.12
CA ARG A 111 4.98 7.10 -19.44
C ARG A 111 4.43 5.70 -19.76
N GLY A 112 4.03 4.96 -18.73
CA GLY A 112 3.48 3.62 -18.86
C GLY A 112 2.12 3.62 -19.56
N PRO A 113 1.68 2.47 -20.10
CA PRO A 113 0.37 2.33 -20.77
C PRO A 113 -0.82 2.74 -19.89
N GLN A 114 -0.73 2.59 -18.57
CA GLN A 114 -1.74 3.04 -17.62
C GLN A 114 -1.55 4.50 -17.18
N GLY A 115 -0.46 5.14 -17.56
CA GLY A 115 0.01 6.39 -16.98
C GLY A 115 0.61 6.16 -15.60
N TRP A 116 -0.20 5.80 -14.63
CA TRP A 116 0.21 5.36 -13.28
C TRP A 116 -0.19 3.90 -13.06
N PRO A 117 0.58 3.12 -12.29
CA PRO A 117 0.14 1.80 -11.87
C PRO A 117 -1.11 1.92 -10.98
N VAL A 118 -1.95 0.88 -10.96
CA VAL A 118 -3.09 0.84 -10.03
C VAL A 118 -2.57 0.93 -8.60
N LEU A 119 -3.06 1.90 -7.84
CA LEU A 119 -2.61 2.18 -6.48
C LEU A 119 -3.47 1.41 -5.47
N VAL A 120 -2.84 0.47 -4.76
CA VAL A 120 -3.48 -0.39 -3.77
C VAL A 120 -2.94 -0.09 -2.37
N GLN A 121 -3.78 -0.18 -1.35
CA GLN A 121 -3.39 0.05 0.04
C GLN A 121 -4.12 -0.93 0.97
N ALA A 122 -3.56 -1.19 2.15
CA ALA A 122 -4.13 -2.13 3.13
C ALA A 122 -4.10 -1.60 4.58
N GLY A 123 -3.88 -0.29 4.79
CA GLY A 123 -3.83 0.31 6.13
C GLY A 123 -5.21 0.44 6.76
N SER A 124 -5.34 -0.07 7.99
CA SER A 124 -6.60 -0.02 8.76
C SER A 124 -6.60 1.03 9.88
N SER A 125 -5.44 1.61 10.23
CA SER A 125 -5.36 2.72 11.21
C SER A 125 -6.03 3.99 10.66
N ASP A 126 -6.35 4.92 11.53
CA ASP A 126 -6.95 6.21 11.13
C ASP A 126 -6.09 6.93 10.08
N THR A 127 -4.78 7.01 10.32
CA THR A 127 -3.83 7.57 9.36
C THR A 127 -3.78 6.76 8.06
N GLY A 128 -3.80 5.42 8.16
CA GLY A 128 -3.80 4.53 6.99
C GLY A 128 -5.06 4.69 6.15
N ARG A 129 -6.23 4.84 6.76
CA ARG A 129 -7.48 5.08 6.03
C ARG A 129 -7.51 6.45 5.35
N LYS A 130 -6.99 7.50 6.01
CA LYS A 130 -6.85 8.83 5.39
C LYS A 130 -5.90 8.78 4.19
N PHE A 131 -4.74 8.18 4.35
CA PHE A 131 -3.79 7.97 3.25
C PHE A 131 -4.41 7.19 2.09
N ALA A 132 -5.15 6.10 2.39
CA ALA A 132 -5.87 5.34 1.37
C ALA A 132 -6.94 6.18 0.66
N ALA A 133 -7.69 7.00 1.41
CA ALA A 133 -8.69 7.88 0.85
C ALA A 133 -8.11 8.91 -0.13
N GLN A 134 -6.91 9.40 0.13
CA GLN A 134 -6.21 10.34 -0.74
C GLN A 134 -5.63 9.69 -2.00
N HIS A 135 -5.09 8.48 -1.87
CA HIS A 135 -4.20 7.93 -2.88
C HIS A 135 -4.70 6.65 -3.55
N ALA A 136 -5.41 5.77 -2.83
CA ALA A 136 -5.68 4.42 -3.31
C ALA A 136 -6.89 4.34 -4.25
N GLU A 137 -6.78 3.45 -5.24
CA GLU A 137 -7.87 3.02 -6.13
C GLU A 137 -8.50 1.71 -5.63
N ALA A 138 -7.74 0.91 -4.88
CA ALA A 138 -8.25 -0.28 -4.23
C ALA A 138 -7.68 -0.40 -2.81
N VAL A 139 -8.51 -0.83 -1.86
CA VAL A 139 -8.11 -1.03 -0.47
C VAL A 139 -8.45 -2.45 -0.06
N PHE A 140 -7.42 -3.24 0.25
CA PHE A 140 -7.60 -4.55 0.86
C PHE A 140 -7.89 -4.37 2.35
N THR A 141 -8.86 -5.12 2.87
CA THR A 141 -9.18 -5.16 4.29
C THR A 141 -9.58 -6.56 4.72
N ALA A 142 -9.41 -6.87 5.99
CA ALA A 142 -9.83 -8.14 6.58
C ALA A 142 -10.63 -7.86 7.85
N HIS A 143 -11.82 -8.42 7.93
CA HIS A 143 -12.72 -8.30 9.07
C HIS A 143 -13.31 -9.66 9.41
N MET A 144 -13.32 -10.00 10.69
CA MET A 144 -13.96 -11.23 11.17
C MET A 144 -15.48 -11.06 11.23
N GLU A 145 -15.95 -9.84 11.53
CA GLU A 145 -17.36 -9.55 11.71
C GLU A 145 -17.93 -8.68 10.59
N LYS A 146 -19.12 -9.01 10.10
CA LYS A 146 -19.81 -8.26 9.05
C LYS A 146 -20.13 -6.82 9.45
N SER A 147 -20.43 -6.58 10.73
CA SER A 147 -20.68 -5.24 11.28
C SER A 147 -19.44 -4.34 11.16
N SER A 148 -18.28 -4.86 11.56
CA SER A 148 -16.99 -4.21 11.44
C SER A 148 -16.62 -3.92 9.98
N ALA A 149 -16.85 -4.87 9.07
CA ALA A 149 -16.62 -4.67 7.63
C ALA A 149 -17.49 -3.54 7.06
N LYS A 150 -18.77 -3.48 7.45
CA LYS A 150 -19.68 -2.40 7.02
C LYS A 150 -19.27 -1.03 7.57
N ALA A 151 -18.86 -0.98 8.84
CA ALA A 151 -18.38 0.26 9.45
C ALA A 151 -17.14 0.79 8.73
N PHE A 152 -16.15 -0.07 8.49
CA PHE A 152 -14.96 0.28 7.70
C PHE A 152 -15.30 0.77 6.30
N TYR A 153 -16.21 0.08 5.60
CA TYR A 153 -16.66 0.47 4.26
C TYR A 153 -17.25 1.89 4.27
N SER A 154 -18.18 2.16 5.18
CA SER A 154 -18.85 3.47 5.25
C SER A 154 -17.89 4.58 5.62
N ASP A 155 -16.99 4.34 6.57
CA ASP A 155 -15.97 5.30 7.00
C ASP A 155 -15.02 5.65 5.85
N LEU A 156 -14.43 4.64 5.19
CA LEU A 156 -13.50 4.88 4.09
C LEU A 156 -14.16 5.60 2.91
N LYS A 157 -15.41 5.25 2.55
CA LYS A 157 -16.14 5.96 1.50
C LYS A 157 -16.40 7.43 1.87
N SER A 158 -16.70 7.71 3.13
CA SER A 158 -16.86 9.07 3.63
C SER A 158 -15.55 9.86 3.56
N LEU A 159 -14.41 9.23 3.92
CA LEU A 159 -13.10 9.86 3.80
C LEU A 159 -12.73 10.15 2.34
N VAL A 160 -12.94 9.21 1.42
CA VAL A 160 -12.71 9.42 -0.03
C VAL A 160 -13.50 10.65 -0.54
N LYS A 161 -14.76 10.77 -0.12
CA LYS A 161 -15.59 11.91 -0.46
C LYS A 161 -15.10 13.22 0.15
N ALA A 162 -14.61 13.19 1.39
CA ALA A 162 -14.02 14.34 2.07
C ALA A 162 -12.74 14.84 1.37
N GLU A 163 -11.98 13.96 0.74
CA GLU A 163 -10.81 14.29 -0.12
C GLU A 163 -11.22 14.80 -1.53
N GLY A 164 -12.50 15.06 -1.77
CA GLY A 164 -13.00 15.54 -3.06
C GLY A 164 -13.00 14.50 -4.18
N ARG A 165 -12.77 13.23 -3.87
CA ARG A 165 -12.76 12.13 -4.83
C ARG A 165 -14.14 11.49 -4.98
N ASN A 166 -14.40 10.90 -6.13
CA ASN A 166 -15.58 10.07 -6.30
C ASN A 166 -15.40 8.74 -5.52
N GLU A 167 -16.35 8.41 -4.65
CA GLU A 167 -16.32 7.20 -3.84
C GLU A 167 -16.21 5.90 -4.65
N LYS A 168 -16.66 5.90 -5.92
CA LYS A 168 -16.52 4.76 -6.84
C LYS A 168 -15.09 4.56 -7.32
N GLN A 169 -14.22 5.56 -7.20
CA GLN A 169 -12.80 5.49 -7.60
C GLN A 169 -11.92 4.79 -6.56
N CYS A 170 -12.48 4.39 -5.42
CA CYS A 170 -11.77 3.62 -4.40
C CYS A 170 -12.56 2.34 -4.11
N LEU A 171 -12.11 1.22 -4.67
CA LEU A 171 -12.71 -0.09 -4.45
C LEU A 171 -12.27 -0.65 -3.10
N ILE A 172 -13.16 -1.34 -2.39
CA ILE A 172 -12.84 -2.01 -1.14
C ILE A 172 -12.94 -3.51 -1.37
N LEU A 173 -11.83 -4.20 -1.14
CA LEU A 173 -11.63 -5.61 -1.41
C LEU A 173 -11.51 -6.37 -0.08
N PRO A 174 -12.62 -6.88 0.49
CA PRO A 174 -12.56 -7.65 1.71
C PRO A 174 -11.95 -9.01 1.46
N GLY A 175 -10.95 -9.38 2.26
CA GLY A 175 -10.40 -10.73 2.32
C GLY A 175 -11.42 -11.68 2.96
N LEU A 176 -11.64 -12.82 2.35
CA LEU A 176 -12.50 -13.87 2.86
C LEU A 176 -11.69 -15.16 3.02
N SER A 177 -11.92 -15.85 4.14
CA SER A 177 -11.36 -17.18 4.42
C SER A 177 -12.50 -18.18 4.60
N PRO A 178 -13.10 -18.68 3.51
CA PRO A 178 -14.22 -19.58 3.61
C PRO A 178 -13.77 -20.96 4.10
N VAL A 179 -14.54 -21.56 4.98
CA VAL A 179 -14.44 -22.98 5.33
C VAL A 179 -15.57 -23.69 4.62
N ILE A 180 -15.23 -24.64 3.76
CA ILE A 180 -16.20 -25.33 2.88
C ILE A 180 -16.21 -26.82 3.25
N ALA A 181 -17.42 -27.36 3.46
CA ALA A 181 -17.67 -28.78 3.66
C ALA A 181 -19.03 -29.17 3.08
N SER A 182 -19.40 -30.44 3.15
CA SER A 182 -20.68 -30.93 2.60
C SER A 182 -21.89 -30.45 3.40
N THR A 183 -21.69 -30.13 4.68
CA THR A 183 -22.76 -29.63 5.59
C THR A 183 -22.18 -28.49 6.46
N ASP A 184 -23.06 -27.64 7.01
CA ASP A 184 -22.69 -26.59 7.94
C ASP A 184 -22.04 -27.16 9.21
N ALA A 185 -22.49 -28.31 9.70
CA ALA A 185 -21.91 -28.97 10.87
C ALA A 185 -20.46 -29.41 10.61
N GLU A 186 -20.18 -30.00 9.46
CA GLU A 186 -18.83 -30.39 9.06
C GLU A 186 -17.94 -29.15 8.86
N ALA A 187 -18.45 -28.08 8.25
CA ALA A 187 -17.71 -26.84 8.09
C ALA A 187 -17.35 -26.22 9.45
N GLN A 188 -18.30 -26.24 10.39
CA GLN A 188 -18.07 -25.78 11.75
C GLN A 188 -17.03 -26.63 12.48
N GLN A 189 -17.13 -27.95 12.41
CA GLN A 189 -16.17 -28.87 13.00
C GLN A 189 -14.75 -28.62 12.43
N PHE A 190 -14.64 -28.48 11.13
CA PHE A 190 -13.37 -28.23 10.47
C PHE A 190 -12.74 -26.89 10.91
N ARG A 191 -13.58 -25.85 11.08
CA ARG A 191 -13.12 -24.55 11.62
C ARG A 191 -12.62 -24.70 13.07
N ASP A 192 -13.33 -25.46 13.89
CA ASP A 192 -12.97 -25.67 15.29
C ASP A 192 -11.67 -26.49 15.39
N ASP A 193 -11.50 -27.50 14.54
CA ASP A 193 -10.26 -28.28 14.44
C ASP A 193 -9.08 -27.40 14.05
N LEU A 194 -9.23 -26.50 13.05
CA LEU A 194 -8.20 -25.53 12.67
C LEU A 194 -7.84 -24.56 13.80
N ASN A 195 -8.84 -24.07 14.53
CA ASN A 195 -8.61 -23.18 15.66
C ASN A 195 -7.86 -23.90 16.80
N ASN A 196 -8.14 -25.18 17.04
CA ASN A 196 -7.48 -26.00 18.05
C ASN A 196 -6.00 -26.32 17.72
N LEU A 197 -5.58 -26.15 16.46
CA LEU A 197 -4.17 -26.27 16.09
C LEU A 197 -3.33 -25.03 16.49
N ALA A 198 -3.99 -23.93 16.82
CA ALA A 198 -3.29 -22.72 17.25
C ALA A 198 -2.77 -22.89 18.69
N ASP A 199 -1.45 -22.73 18.87
CA ASP A 199 -0.86 -22.66 20.20
C ASP A 199 -1.10 -21.26 20.79
N PRO A 200 -1.81 -21.16 21.94
CA PRO A 200 -2.06 -19.86 22.58
C PRO A 200 -0.78 -19.10 22.96
N GLN A 201 0.30 -19.79 23.29
CA GLN A 201 1.57 -19.16 23.62
C GLN A 201 2.21 -18.51 22.40
N GLU A 202 2.20 -19.19 21.25
CA GLU A 202 2.63 -18.59 19.97
C GLU A 202 1.76 -17.40 19.59
N GLY A 203 0.47 -17.45 19.93
CA GLY A 203 -0.45 -16.33 19.77
C GLY A 203 -0.02 -15.09 20.57
N LEU A 204 0.37 -15.26 21.84
CA LEU A 204 0.88 -14.19 22.70
C LEU A 204 2.23 -13.64 22.20
N ILE A 205 3.13 -14.50 21.73
CA ILE A 205 4.41 -14.09 21.12
C ILE A 205 4.14 -13.22 19.87
N SER A 206 3.24 -13.66 19.01
CA SER A 206 2.85 -12.91 17.80
C SER A 206 2.20 -11.57 18.13
N LEU A 207 1.37 -11.52 19.18
CA LEU A 207 0.77 -10.29 19.70
C LEU A 207 1.85 -9.34 20.22
N SER A 208 2.78 -9.83 21.04
CA SER A 208 3.91 -9.07 21.56
C SER A 208 4.73 -8.40 20.45
N ALA A 209 5.02 -9.14 19.38
CA ALA A 209 5.74 -8.61 18.24
C ALA A 209 4.99 -7.47 17.51
N ARG A 210 3.66 -7.52 17.44
CA ARG A 210 2.82 -6.48 16.85
C ARG A 210 2.73 -5.22 17.68
N PHE A 211 2.85 -5.34 18.99
CA PHE A 211 2.80 -4.23 19.95
C PHE A 211 4.20 -3.75 20.36
N GLY A 212 5.17 -3.80 19.45
CA GLY A 212 6.50 -3.23 19.66
C GLY A 212 7.39 -4.01 20.65
N GLY A 213 7.07 -5.27 20.90
CA GLY A 213 7.83 -6.14 21.80
C GLY A 213 7.33 -6.11 23.25
N THR A 214 6.15 -5.53 23.51
CA THR A 214 5.50 -5.63 24.83
C THR A 214 5.26 -7.10 25.15
N ASP A 215 5.74 -7.57 26.29
CA ASP A 215 5.57 -8.96 26.71
C ASP A 215 4.16 -9.23 27.24
N PHE A 216 3.40 -10.01 26.50
CA PHE A 216 2.05 -10.47 26.89
C PHE A 216 2.04 -11.92 27.41
N SER A 217 3.19 -12.61 27.52
CA SER A 217 3.24 -14.02 27.87
C SER A 217 2.72 -14.33 29.28
N HIS A 218 2.70 -13.32 30.15
CA HIS A 218 2.25 -13.43 31.55
C HIS A 218 0.75 -13.14 31.72
N LEU A 219 0.05 -12.72 30.68
CA LEU A 219 -1.37 -12.36 30.77
C LEU A 219 -2.26 -13.60 30.68
N PRO A 220 -3.33 -13.68 31.47
CA PRO A 220 -4.34 -14.71 31.31
C PRO A 220 -5.03 -14.59 29.97
N LEU A 221 -5.23 -15.72 29.27
CA LEU A 221 -5.81 -15.75 27.92
C LEU A 221 -7.23 -15.20 27.84
N ASP A 222 -8.02 -15.41 28.92
CA ASP A 222 -9.46 -15.10 28.96
C ASP A 222 -9.77 -13.81 29.76
N THR A 223 -8.78 -12.98 30.01
CA THR A 223 -8.98 -11.73 30.76
C THR A 223 -8.83 -10.54 29.80
N PRO A 224 -9.80 -9.60 29.78
CA PRO A 224 -9.66 -8.39 29.01
C PRO A 224 -8.41 -7.61 29.44
N LEU A 225 -7.68 -7.05 28.45
CA LEU A 225 -6.59 -6.14 28.74
C LEU A 225 -7.14 -4.91 29.46
N SER A 226 -6.46 -4.50 30.54
CA SER A 226 -6.78 -3.21 31.17
C SER A 226 -6.50 -2.06 30.21
N PRO A 227 -7.32 -1.01 30.19
CA PRO A 227 -7.14 0.14 29.31
C PRO A 227 -5.80 0.84 29.52
#